data_85c1759aa6657b231858ab6d4479ee22
#
_entry.id   85c1759aa6657b231858ab6d4479ee22
#
_cell.length_a   1.000
_cell.length_b   1.000
_cell.length_c   1.000
_cell.angle_alpha   90.00
_cell.angle_beta   90.00
_cell.angle_gamma   90.00
#
_symmetry.space_group_name_H-M   'P 1'
#
loop_
_entity.id
_entity.type
_entity.pdbx_description
1 polymer ?
#
loop_
_entity_poly.entity_id
_entity_poly.type
_entity_poly.pdbx_seq_one_letter_code
_entity_poly.pdbx_strand_id
1 'polypeptide(L)'
;MGRIQSKRITEDTNIIPATNIGVFNGVILSPTNTISAAVTISIYADNTGTGTTNLVARYVLTPSSTLEHHYTDGILCRTGLRVESSSWTNLECFVLYS
;
A
#
# COMPACT_ATOMS: atom_id res chain seq x y z
N MET A 1 -18.70 -9.09 5.86
CA MET A 1 -17.94 -8.23 4.93
C MET A 1 -17.64 -6.90 5.59
N GLY A 2 -16.39 -6.52 5.60
CA GLY A 2 -15.96 -5.29 6.24
C GLY A 2 -16.20 -4.06 5.38
N ARG A 3 -16.32 -2.93 6.04
CA ARG A 3 -16.35 -1.64 5.39
C ARG A 3 -14.93 -1.31 4.89
N ILE A 4 -14.82 -0.69 3.70
CA ILE A 4 -13.54 -0.20 3.23
C ILE A 4 -13.06 0.91 4.16
N GLN A 5 -11.82 0.77 4.61
CA GLN A 5 -11.15 1.71 5.47
C GLN A 5 -9.96 2.30 4.75
N SER A 6 -9.51 3.47 5.20
CA SER A 6 -8.26 4.05 4.73
C SER A 6 -7.31 4.21 5.92
N LYS A 7 -6.04 3.92 5.69
CA LYS A 7 -5.01 4.10 6.71
C LYS A 7 -3.87 4.90 6.10
N ARG A 8 -3.48 5.98 6.77
CA ARG A 8 -2.30 6.76 6.37
C ARG A 8 -1.06 6.00 6.79
N ILE A 9 -0.14 5.83 5.85
CA ILE A 9 1.09 5.08 6.04
C ILE A 9 2.27 6.03 5.91
N THR A 10 3.14 6.04 6.91
CA THR A 10 4.32 6.91 6.95
C THR A 10 5.63 6.14 7.01
N GLU A 11 5.56 4.82 7.07
CA GLU A 11 6.72 3.93 7.10
C GLU A 11 6.27 2.54 6.64
N ASP A 12 7.22 1.66 6.34
CA ASP A 12 6.89 0.28 6.00
C ASP A 12 6.05 -0.31 7.13
N THR A 13 4.88 -0.82 6.79
CA THR A 13 3.86 -1.15 7.80
C THR A 13 3.15 -2.44 7.46
N ASN A 14 2.90 -3.22 8.49
CA ASN A 14 2.01 -4.37 8.46
C ASN A 14 0.61 -3.87 8.78
N ILE A 15 -0.25 -3.77 7.77
CA ILE A 15 -1.60 -3.21 7.94
C ILE A 15 -2.53 -4.25 8.52
N ILE A 16 -2.48 -5.47 7.98
CA ILE A 16 -3.29 -6.60 8.44
C ILE A 16 -2.34 -7.67 8.94
N PRO A 17 -2.50 -8.16 10.18
CA PRO A 17 -1.62 -9.20 10.71
C PRO A 17 -1.66 -10.48 9.87
N ALA A 18 -0.56 -11.24 9.90
CA ALA A 18 -0.41 -12.47 9.11
C ALA A 18 -1.46 -13.52 9.44
N THR A 19 -2.02 -13.48 10.64
CA THR A 19 -3.06 -14.44 11.07
C THR A 19 -4.45 -14.04 10.60
N ASN A 20 -4.60 -12.88 10.00
CA ASN A 20 -5.90 -12.35 9.59
C ASN A 20 -6.05 -12.35 8.08
N ILE A 21 -7.28 -12.51 7.64
CA ILE A 21 -7.66 -12.38 6.24
C ILE A 21 -8.21 -10.98 6.05
N GLY A 22 -7.79 -10.31 4.98
CA GLY A 22 -8.30 -9.00 4.63
C GLY A 22 -8.36 -8.81 3.13
N VAL A 23 -8.77 -7.63 2.71
CA VAL A 23 -8.92 -7.28 1.30
C VAL A 23 -8.17 -5.99 1.03
N PHE A 24 -7.35 -5.98 -0.02
CA PHE A 24 -6.70 -4.77 -0.50
C PHE A 24 -7.60 -4.10 -1.54
N ASN A 25 -7.96 -2.85 -1.30
CA ASN A 25 -8.92 -2.12 -2.14
C ASN A 25 -8.30 -1.00 -2.95
N GLY A 26 -7.05 -0.62 -2.70
CA GLY A 26 -6.40 0.40 -3.49
C GLY A 26 -5.48 1.31 -2.70
N VAL A 27 -5.00 2.34 -3.36
CA VAL A 27 -4.09 3.33 -2.76
C VAL A 27 -4.43 4.73 -3.25
N ILE A 28 -4.07 5.72 -2.42
CA ILE A 28 -4.04 7.13 -2.78
C ILE A 28 -2.66 7.64 -2.43
N LEU A 29 -1.91 8.09 -3.42
CA LEU A 29 -0.52 8.54 -3.27
C LEU A 29 -0.37 9.96 -3.77
N SER A 30 0.25 10.81 -2.97
CA SER A 30 0.57 12.16 -3.42
C SER A 30 1.85 12.67 -2.73
N PRO A 31 2.65 13.49 -3.43
CA PRO A 31 3.78 14.13 -2.78
C PRO A 31 3.28 15.27 -1.89
N THR A 32 3.89 15.41 -0.71
CA THR A 32 3.61 16.53 0.20
C THR A 32 4.55 17.71 -0.05
N ASN A 33 5.58 17.48 -0.84
CA ASN A 33 6.56 18.47 -1.23
C ASN A 33 7.25 17.95 -2.49
N THR A 34 8.21 18.71 -3.04
CA THR A 34 8.95 18.26 -4.20
C THR A 34 9.70 16.96 -3.90
N ILE A 35 9.50 15.96 -4.73
CA ILE A 35 10.32 14.75 -4.72
C ILE A 35 11.22 14.76 -5.94
N SER A 36 12.46 14.32 -5.79
CA SER A 36 13.48 14.43 -6.84
C SER A 36 13.56 13.19 -7.70
N ALA A 37 12.96 12.08 -7.27
CA ALA A 37 12.98 10.80 -7.98
C ALA A 37 11.66 10.08 -7.80
N ALA A 38 11.37 9.16 -8.71
CA ALA A 38 10.19 8.32 -8.60
C ALA A 38 10.26 7.45 -7.34
N VAL A 39 9.11 7.24 -6.72
CA VAL A 39 8.97 6.42 -5.51
C VAL A 39 8.16 5.18 -5.88
N THR A 40 8.66 4.01 -5.50
CA THR A 40 7.98 2.74 -5.75
C THR A 40 7.33 2.26 -4.47
N ILE A 41 6.03 2.02 -4.52
CA ILE A 41 5.24 1.50 -3.41
C ILE A 41 4.81 0.08 -3.77
N SER A 42 5.13 -0.87 -2.90
CA SER A 42 4.84 -2.30 -3.11
C SER A 42 3.87 -2.79 -2.05
N ILE A 43 2.86 -3.52 -2.49
CA ILE A 43 1.82 -4.07 -1.63
C ILE A 43 1.94 -5.59 -1.67
N TYR A 44 2.08 -6.20 -0.50
CA TYR A 44 2.24 -7.65 -0.36
C TYR A 44 1.06 -8.26 0.39
N ALA A 45 0.53 -9.35 -0.13
CA ALA A 45 -0.52 -10.13 0.55
C ALA A 45 0.11 -11.17 1.48
N ASP A 46 1.21 -10.82 2.11
CA ASP A 46 1.95 -11.70 2.99
C ASP A 46 2.64 -10.87 4.06
N ASN A 47 2.29 -11.10 5.29
CA ASN A 47 2.84 -10.36 6.42
C ASN A 47 3.62 -11.29 7.35
N THR A 48 4.29 -12.30 6.78
CA THR A 48 5.05 -13.27 7.57
C THR A 48 6.51 -12.90 7.76
N GLY A 49 6.94 -11.76 7.20
CA GLY A 49 8.34 -11.36 7.33
C GLY A 49 8.70 -10.23 6.36
N THR A 50 9.94 -10.24 5.93
CA THR A 50 10.51 -9.22 5.03
C THR A 50 10.64 -9.73 3.59
N GLY A 51 10.03 -10.87 3.27
CA GLY A 51 10.11 -11.45 1.95
C GLY A 51 9.38 -10.62 0.91
N THR A 52 9.69 -10.90 -0.34
CA THR A 52 9.08 -10.25 -1.50
C THR A 52 8.03 -11.13 -2.16
N THR A 53 7.59 -12.18 -1.46
CA THR A 53 6.58 -13.10 -1.97
C THR A 53 5.19 -12.48 -1.87
N ASN A 54 4.31 -12.93 -2.76
CA ASN A 54 2.91 -12.51 -2.80
C ASN A 54 2.72 -11.02 -3.03
N LEU A 55 3.53 -10.45 -3.92
CA LEU A 55 3.33 -9.09 -4.40
C LEU A 55 2.00 -9.01 -5.15
N VAL A 56 1.08 -8.18 -4.69
CA VAL A 56 -0.23 -8.03 -5.33
C VAL A 56 -0.35 -6.76 -6.13
N ALA A 57 0.43 -5.73 -5.79
CA ALA A 57 0.40 -4.48 -6.55
C ALA A 57 1.71 -3.71 -6.35
N ARG A 58 2.11 -3.02 -7.39
CA ARG A 58 3.26 -2.11 -7.34
C ARG A 58 2.89 -0.83 -8.06
N TYR A 59 3.16 0.29 -7.42
CA TYR A 59 2.86 1.60 -7.96
C TYR A 59 4.13 2.42 -8.03
N VAL A 60 4.26 3.20 -9.09
CA VAL A 60 5.37 4.14 -9.22
C VAL A 60 4.79 5.55 -9.23
N LEU A 61 5.14 6.35 -8.24
CA LEU A 61 4.74 7.74 -8.16
C LEU A 61 5.85 8.59 -8.73
N THR A 62 5.58 9.26 -9.84
CA THR A 62 6.55 10.16 -10.47
C THR A 62 6.52 11.53 -9.81
N PRO A 63 7.62 12.31 -9.87
CA PRO A 63 7.64 13.67 -9.32
C PRO A 63 6.50 14.52 -9.89
N SER A 64 5.88 15.31 -9.01
CA SER A 64 4.81 16.25 -9.36
C SER A 64 3.50 15.60 -9.84
N SER A 65 3.31 14.31 -9.57
CA SER A 65 2.07 13.63 -9.93
C SER A 65 1.39 13.06 -8.69
N THR A 66 0.11 12.76 -8.82
CA THR A 66 -0.65 12.02 -7.82
C THR A 66 -1.15 10.73 -8.46
N LEU A 67 -1.37 9.72 -7.62
CA LEU A 67 -1.87 8.44 -8.10
C LEU A 67 -2.97 7.96 -7.18
N GLU A 68 -4.08 7.57 -7.78
CA GLU A 68 -5.21 7.00 -7.06
C GLU A 68 -5.68 5.79 -7.82
N HIS A 69 -5.77 4.66 -7.14
CA HIS A 69 -6.17 3.41 -7.76
C HIS A 69 -7.10 2.65 -6.82
N HIS A 70 -8.23 2.22 -7.35
CA HIS A 70 -9.24 1.47 -6.61
C HIS A 70 -9.53 0.15 -7.31
N TYR A 71 -9.54 -0.93 -6.53
CA TYR A 71 -10.03 -2.23 -6.99
C TYR A 71 -11.47 -2.38 -6.50
N THR A 72 -12.41 -2.44 -7.43
CA THR A 72 -13.84 -2.50 -7.11
C THR A 72 -14.18 -3.70 -6.20
N ASP A 73 -13.65 -4.87 -6.55
CA ASP A 73 -13.91 -6.09 -5.78
C ASP A 73 -12.79 -6.40 -4.77
N GLY A 74 -11.71 -5.64 -4.86
CA GLY A 74 -10.55 -5.84 -4.00
C GLY A 74 -9.72 -7.07 -4.37
N ILE A 75 -8.61 -7.25 -3.65
CA ILE A 75 -7.73 -8.40 -3.78
C ILE A 75 -7.68 -9.09 -2.42
N LEU A 76 -8.07 -10.36 -2.39
CA LEU A 76 -8.09 -11.13 -1.15
C LEU A 76 -6.66 -11.40 -0.67
N CYS A 77 -6.39 -11.05 0.59
CA CYS A 77 -5.09 -11.25 1.23
C CYS A 77 -5.29 -12.22 2.38
N ARG A 78 -4.86 -13.47 2.21
CA ARG A 78 -5.13 -14.54 3.17
C ARG A 78 -4.17 -14.57 4.36
N THR A 79 -2.98 -14.01 4.18
CA THR A 79 -1.94 -14.04 5.21
C THR A 79 -1.50 -12.63 5.60
N GLY A 80 -2.44 -11.69 5.57
CA GLY A 80 -2.18 -10.32 5.97
C GLY A 80 -1.89 -9.39 4.81
N LEU A 81 -1.55 -8.17 5.15
CA LEU A 81 -1.31 -7.11 4.17
C LEU A 81 -0.15 -6.24 4.67
N ARG A 82 0.86 -6.09 3.83
CA ARG A 82 2.04 -5.29 4.14
C ARG A 82 2.30 -4.29 3.02
N VAL A 83 2.73 -3.09 3.38
CA VAL A 83 3.11 -2.05 2.41
C VAL A 83 4.55 -1.63 2.65
N GLU A 84 5.29 -1.45 1.56
CA GLU A 84 6.66 -0.96 1.57
C GLU A 84 6.84 0.11 0.53
N SER A 85 7.75 1.04 0.78
CA SER A 85 8.09 2.09 -0.18
C SER A 85 9.60 2.26 -0.26
N SER A 86 10.10 2.63 -1.44
CA SER A 86 11.50 2.96 -1.62
C SER A 86 11.89 4.24 -0.87
N SER A 87 10.93 5.11 -0.59
CA SER A 87 11.13 6.30 0.23
C SER A 87 9.79 6.76 0.79
N TRP A 88 9.79 7.18 2.04
CA TRP A 88 8.61 7.76 2.69
C TRP A 88 8.72 9.29 2.81
N THR A 89 9.85 9.86 2.42
CA THR A 89 10.10 11.30 2.51
C THR A 89 9.20 12.05 1.52
N ASN A 90 8.49 13.06 2.02
CA ASN A 90 7.59 13.89 1.22
C ASN A 90 6.52 13.09 0.48
N LEU A 91 6.09 11.99 1.06
CA LEU A 91 5.06 11.12 0.50
C LEU A 91 3.87 11.06 1.43
N GLU A 92 2.68 11.27 0.88
CA GLU A 92 1.43 10.96 1.56
C GLU A 92 0.83 9.72 0.92
N CYS A 93 0.63 8.71 1.73
CA CYS A 93 0.15 7.41 1.26
C CYS A 93 -1.02 6.97 2.12
N PHE A 94 -2.15 6.69 1.47
CA PHE A 94 -3.29 6.04 2.12
C PHE A 94 -3.51 4.69 1.45
N VAL A 95 -3.63 3.65 2.25
CA VAL A 95 -3.97 2.32 1.77
C VAL A 95 -5.42 2.05 2.13
N LEU A 96 -6.17 1.59 1.13
CA LEU A 96 -7.59 1.26 1.27
C LEU A 96 -7.70 -0.26 1.44
N TYR A 97 -8.42 -0.68 2.47
CA TYR A 97 -8.52 -2.10 2.81
C TYR A 97 -9.81 -2.39 3.58
N SER A 98 -10.13 -3.66 3.66
CA SER A 98 -11.29 -4.09 4.44
C SER A 98 -11.10 -5.49 5.02
#